data_040f58d70ff3102d74d3e7cf9312cd3b
#
_entry.id   040f58d70ff3102d74d3e7cf9312cd3b
#
_cell.length_a   1.000
_cell.length_b   1.000
_cell.length_c   1.000
_cell.angle_alpha   90.00
_cell.angle_beta   90.00
_cell.angle_gamma   90.00
#
_symmetry.space_group_name_H-M   'P 1'
#
loop_
_entity.id
_entity.type
_entity.pdbx_description
1 polymer ?
#
loop_
_entity_poly.entity_id
_entity_poly.type
_entity_poly.pdbx_seq_one_letter_code
_entity_poly.pdbx_strand_id
1 'polypeptide(L)'
;MNESERFGEKIKKIFDEITGSDSKTCNLKRDNANINGDTAMGAMLQYGANSAKEYYLEYEIPPEIARLHRKGWIHIHDLDFYDWTTTCTQIELRKLFQGGFNTGHGYLREPKSIGTYAALAAIAIQSNQNDQHGGQSICDFDYAMGDGVKITYEKYLKQAHEIIDSLGEAGNGVYPEWCNDWAVEQTRKATYQAMEGLVHNLNTMHSRAGAQVPFSSINYGLDTRWEGRMAMEQLLLATEAGLGNGETPIFPIQIFKVKEGINFNPGDPNYDLFRLAMRVSAKRLFPNFSFVDAPFNLQYYKEGHPETEIAYMGCRTRVMGNVCGEETTPGRGNLSFTSINLPRLAIEANGNIQEFYIYLNDMLDYVLKQLLHRYKKQCARTVRNFPFLMGQGVWRGAEKLEIDDTLQDVLRNGSLAIGFIGLAETLTMLMGAHHGQSEAAQECGLDIVRHIREFCDLASEELRLNITCLATPAESLSGRFVKMDKEMYGVIEGVTDKDYYTNSFHIPVGFPITASEKIRLEAPYHALTNGGHISYVEIDGDPTKNMAAFESIIRYMKECGIGYGSINHPVDRDPVCGFNGIIDDTCPCCGRREHRVTSERFKRMTIGVDLASGTG
;
A
#
# COMPACT_ATOMS: atom_id res chain seq x y z
N MET A 1 -30.16 6.86 -32.51
CA MET A 1 -29.92 6.07 -31.28
C MET A 1 -30.08 7.02 -30.13
N ASN A 2 -31.00 6.76 -29.21
CA ASN A 2 -31.15 7.60 -28.02
C ASN A 2 -30.04 7.29 -26.99
N GLU A 3 -29.91 8.11 -25.93
CA GLU A 3 -28.84 7.92 -24.91
C GLU A 3 -28.91 6.56 -24.23
N SER A 4 -30.11 6.07 -23.96
CA SER A 4 -30.33 4.77 -23.33
C SER A 4 -29.88 3.60 -24.22
N GLU A 5 -30.15 3.66 -25.53
CA GLU A 5 -29.69 2.67 -26.50
C GLU A 5 -28.16 2.67 -26.62
N ARG A 6 -27.55 3.85 -26.61
CA ARG A 6 -26.09 4.02 -26.67
C ARG A 6 -25.40 3.48 -25.41
N PHE A 7 -25.98 3.70 -24.23
CA PHE A 7 -25.48 3.12 -22.97
C PHE A 7 -25.63 1.60 -22.98
N GLY A 8 -26.77 1.06 -23.42
CA GLY A 8 -27.00 -0.37 -23.53
C GLY A 8 -25.98 -1.08 -24.43
N GLU A 9 -25.58 -0.45 -25.55
CA GLU A 9 -24.51 -0.99 -26.42
C GLU A 9 -23.14 -1.00 -25.75
N LYS A 10 -22.79 0.03 -24.95
CA LYS A 10 -21.55 0.06 -24.18
C LYS A 10 -21.52 -1.08 -23.15
N ILE A 11 -22.60 -1.29 -22.41
CA ILE A 11 -22.71 -2.37 -21.43
C ILE A 11 -22.58 -3.75 -22.09
N LYS A 12 -23.25 -3.94 -23.25
CA LYS A 12 -23.12 -5.17 -24.02
C LYS A 12 -21.68 -5.42 -24.45
N LYS A 13 -20.99 -4.39 -24.94
CA LYS A 13 -19.59 -4.48 -25.36
C LYS A 13 -18.69 -4.90 -24.18
N ILE A 14 -18.88 -4.32 -23.00
CA ILE A 14 -18.16 -4.71 -21.77
C ILE A 14 -18.38 -6.19 -21.45
N PHE A 15 -19.62 -6.67 -21.55
CA PHE A 15 -19.93 -8.08 -21.32
C PHE A 15 -19.24 -8.99 -22.33
N ASP A 16 -19.31 -8.64 -23.63
CA ASP A 16 -18.69 -9.39 -24.72
C ASP A 16 -17.15 -9.45 -24.58
N GLU A 17 -16.51 -8.37 -24.11
CA GLU A 17 -15.07 -8.31 -23.85
C GLU A 17 -14.63 -9.20 -22.67
N ILE A 18 -15.44 -9.27 -21.60
CA ILE A 18 -15.13 -10.06 -20.41
C ILE A 18 -15.39 -11.56 -20.65
N THR A 19 -16.44 -11.89 -21.38
CA THR A 19 -16.85 -13.28 -21.66
C THR A 19 -16.18 -13.85 -22.90
N GLY A 20 -15.62 -13.00 -23.76
CA GLY A 20 -14.88 -13.41 -24.96
C GLY A 20 -13.63 -14.23 -24.62
N SER A 21 -13.40 -15.31 -25.37
CA SER A 21 -12.28 -16.23 -25.17
C SER A 21 -10.95 -15.75 -25.77
N ASP A 22 -10.77 -14.45 -25.98
CA ASP A 22 -9.55 -13.92 -26.59
C ASP A 22 -8.37 -13.96 -25.61
N SER A 23 -7.29 -14.64 -26.01
CA SER A 23 -6.13 -14.94 -25.16
C SER A 23 -5.38 -13.70 -24.63
N LYS A 24 -5.52 -12.55 -25.30
CA LYS A 24 -4.91 -11.27 -24.88
C LYS A 24 -5.62 -10.67 -23.64
N THR A 25 -6.95 -10.81 -23.59
CA THR A 25 -7.74 -10.35 -22.45
C THR A 25 -7.51 -11.23 -21.21
N CYS A 26 -7.25 -12.53 -21.41
CA CYS A 26 -6.89 -13.43 -20.31
C CYS A 26 -5.56 -13.09 -19.64
N ASN A 27 -4.58 -12.57 -20.36
CA ASN A 27 -3.28 -12.19 -19.78
C ASN A 27 -3.41 -10.91 -18.92
N LEU A 28 -4.16 -9.90 -19.37
CA LEU A 28 -4.44 -8.67 -18.60
C LEU A 28 -5.22 -8.95 -17.30
N LYS A 29 -6.03 -10.02 -17.25
CA LYS A 29 -6.79 -10.42 -16.06
C LYS A 29 -5.93 -11.03 -14.94
N ARG A 30 -4.68 -11.38 -15.21
CA ARG A 30 -3.78 -12.09 -14.27
C ARG A 30 -2.86 -11.19 -13.45
N ASP A 31 -2.74 -9.93 -13.84
CA ASP A 31 -1.66 -9.07 -13.38
C ASP A 31 -1.96 -8.32 -12.07
N ASN A 32 -3.15 -8.51 -11.51
CA ASN A 32 -3.46 -7.97 -10.19
C ASN A 32 -3.18 -9.03 -9.11
N ALA A 33 -2.20 -8.77 -8.26
CA ALA A 33 -1.72 -9.70 -7.23
C ALA A 33 -2.82 -10.17 -6.25
N ASN A 34 -3.89 -9.40 -6.08
CA ASN A 34 -4.95 -9.70 -5.12
C ASN A 34 -6.30 -10.10 -5.75
N ILE A 35 -6.44 -10.09 -7.08
CA ILE A 35 -7.68 -10.44 -7.78
C ILE A 35 -7.43 -11.59 -8.75
N ASN A 36 -8.33 -12.59 -8.77
CA ASN A 36 -8.35 -13.62 -9.80
C ASN A 36 -9.54 -13.39 -10.74
N GLY A 37 -9.30 -12.67 -11.84
CA GLY A 37 -10.30 -12.35 -12.85
C GLY A 37 -10.76 -13.54 -13.71
N ASP A 38 -10.03 -14.66 -13.70
CA ASP A 38 -10.38 -15.85 -14.47
C ASP A 38 -11.49 -16.70 -13.81
N THR A 39 -11.81 -16.44 -12.53
CA THR A 39 -12.90 -17.13 -11.85
C THR A 39 -14.26 -16.55 -12.25
N ALA A 40 -15.32 -17.36 -12.16
CA ALA A 40 -16.68 -16.88 -12.45
C ALA A 40 -17.06 -15.64 -11.60
N MET A 41 -16.71 -15.62 -10.32
CA MET A 41 -16.96 -14.47 -9.44
C MET A 41 -16.07 -13.28 -9.81
N GLY A 42 -14.82 -13.50 -10.16
CA GLY A 42 -13.92 -12.45 -10.64
C GLY A 42 -14.42 -11.79 -11.93
N ALA A 43 -14.91 -12.57 -12.88
CA ALA A 43 -15.52 -12.07 -14.12
C ALA A 43 -16.77 -11.22 -13.83
N MET A 44 -17.64 -11.65 -12.89
CA MET A 44 -18.82 -10.90 -12.47
C MET A 44 -18.44 -9.58 -11.80
N LEU A 45 -17.41 -9.59 -10.94
CA LEU A 45 -16.91 -8.35 -10.31
C LEU A 45 -16.37 -7.37 -11.36
N GLN A 46 -15.58 -7.84 -12.33
CA GLN A 46 -15.07 -7.00 -13.42
C GLN A 46 -16.20 -6.43 -14.28
N TYR A 47 -17.21 -7.25 -14.60
CA TYR A 47 -18.38 -6.76 -15.34
C TYR A 47 -19.11 -5.65 -14.55
N GLY A 48 -19.37 -5.88 -13.26
CA GLY A 48 -19.99 -4.89 -12.38
C GLY A 48 -19.16 -3.61 -12.29
N ALA A 49 -17.85 -3.73 -12.05
CA ALA A 49 -16.92 -2.60 -11.94
C ALA A 49 -16.89 -1.76 -13.24
N ASN A 50 -16.70 -2.40 -14.40
CA ASN A 50 -16.64 -1.68 -15.67
C ASN A 50 -17.99 -1.03 -16.05
N SER A 51 -19.10 -1.69 -15.73
CA SER A 51 -20.45 -1.11 -15.93
C SER A 51 -20.68 0.10 -15.03
N ALA A 52 -20.24 0.05 -13.76
CA ALA A 52 -20.33 1.16 -12.82
C ALA A 52 -19.47 2.36 -13.29
N LYS A 53 -18.25 2.13 -13.78
CA LYS A 53 -17.40 3.19 -14.34
C LYS A 53 -18.09 3.96 -15.46
N GLU A 54 -18.72 3.25 -16.42
CA GLU A 54 -19.45 3.92 -17.50
C GLU A 54 -20.68 4.66 -16.99
N TYR A 55 -21.42 4.12 -16.01
CA TYR A 55 -22.55 4.80 -15.39
C TYR A 55 -22.12 6.11 -14.74
N TYR A 56 -21.07 6.11 -13.92
CA TYR A 56 -20.58 7.33 -13.27
C TYR A 56 -20.11 8.39 -14.28
N LEU A 57 -19.39 7.98 -15.32
CA LEU A 57 -18.91 8.89 -16.36
C LEU A 57 -20.02 9.47 -17.24
N GLU A 58 -21.16 8.79 -17.36
CA GLU A 58 -22.27 9.26 -18.21
C GLU A 58 -23.28 10.09 -17.43
N TYR A 59 -23.56 9.75 -16.15
CA TYR A 59 -24.72 10.29 -15.44
C TYR A 59 -24.39 11.05 -14.14
N GLU A 60 -23.27 10.78 -13.50
CA GLU A 60 -23.01 11.29 -12.15
C GLU A 60 -21.90 12.33 -12.09
N ILE A 61 -20.84 12.14 -12.86
CA ILE A 61 -19.69 13.04 -12.87
C ILE A 61 -19.97 14.22 -13.79
N PRO A 62 -19.64 15.47 -13.39
CA PRO A 62 -19.81 16.64 -14.26
C PRO A 62 -19.20 16.39 -15.65
N PRO A 63 -19.91 16.69 -16.75
CA PRO A 63 -19.53 16.31 -18.12
C PRO A 63 -18.13 16.77 -18.53
N GLU A 64 -17.70 17.95 -18.07
CA GLU A 64 -16.37 18.48 -18.34
C GLU A 64 -15.27 17.62 -17.68
N ILE A 65 -15.49 17.17 -16.45
CA ILE A 65 -14.56 16.30 -15.72
C ILE A 65 -14.54 14.90 -16.33
N ALA A 66 -15.71 14.34 -16.66
CA ALA A 66 -15.81 13.04 -17.33
C ALA A 66 -15.07 13.07 -18.69
N ARG A 67 -15.17 14.18 -19.43
CA ARG A 67 -14.42 14.39 -20.68
C ARG A 67 -12.91 14.43 -20.48
N LEU A 68 -12.41 15.13 -19.42
CA LEU A 68 -10.99 15.17 -19.09
C LEU A 68 -10.45 13.78 -18.75
N HIS A 69 -11.21 12.99 -17.96
CA HIS A 69 -10.86 11.60 -17.67
C HIS A 69 -10.82 10.73 -18.93
N ARG A 70 -11.90 10.79 -19.76
CA ARG A 70 -11.98 10.01 -21.00
C ARG A 70 -10.88 10.36 -22.01
N LYS A 71 -10.44 11.62 -22.04
CA LYS A 71 -9.38 12.10 -22.93
C LYS A 71 -7.96 11.90 -22.35
N GLY A 72 -7.79 11.45 -21.10
CA GLY A 72 -6.51 11.18 -20.51
C GLY A 72 -5.72 12.40 -20.01
N TRP A 73 -6.39 13.54 -19.73
CA TRP A 73 -5.80 14.66 -19.02
C TRP A 73 -5.63 14.37 -17.53
N ILE A 74 -6.62 13.68 -16.98
CA ILE A 74 -6.65 13.22 -15.60
C ILE A 74 -7.10 11.76 -15.55
N HIS A 75 -6.82 11.11 -14.43
CA HIS A 75 -7.37 9.79 -14.11
C HIS A 75 -8.01 9.78 -12.73
N ILE A 76 -9.32 9.57 -12.70
CA ILE A 76 -10.08 9.37 -11.48
C ILE A 76 -9.89 7.91 -11.09
N HIS A 77 -9.24 7.66 -9.96
CA HIS A 77 -8.98 6.30 -9.47
C HIS A 77 -10.24 5.69 -8.83
N ASP A 78 -10.31 4.35 -8.86
CA ASP A 78 -11.39 3.58 -8.24
C ASP A 78 -12.78 4.11 -8.64
N LEU A 79 -12.95 4.36 -9.93
CA LEU A 79 -14.12 5.01 -10.48
C LEU A 79 -15.39 4.16 -10.34
N ASP A 80 -15.25 2.82 -10.27
CA ASP A 80 -16.30 1.85 -9.98
C ASP A 80 -16.89 2.00 -8.55
N PHE A 81 -16.10 2.54 -7.63
CA PHE A 81 -16.51 2.82 -6.24
C PHE A 81 -16.73 4.31 -5.97
N TYR A 82 -16.99 5.10 -6.99
CA TYR A 82 -16.94 6.56 -6.95
C TYR A 82 -17.56 7.21 -5.71
N ASP A 83 -18.78 6.84 -5.36
CA ASP A 83 -19.53 7.45 -4.25
C ASP A 83 -19.90 6.48 -3.12
N TRP A 84 -19.56 5.19 -3.28
CA TRP A 84 -19.97 4.16 -2.32
C TRP A 84 -19.00 3.98 -1.18
N THR A 85 -17.70 3.95 -1.44
CA THR A 85 -16.70 3.62 -0.44
C THR A 85 -15.54 4.61 -0.43
N THR A 86 -14.74 4.57 0.64
CA THR A 86 -13.46 5.27 0.75
C THR A 86 -12.31 4.35 0.34
N THR A 87 -11.11 4.91 0.11
CA THR A 87 -9.99 4.11 -0.40
C THR A 87 -9.43 3.18 0.66
N CYS A 88 -9.00 3.69 1.82
CA CYS A 88 -8.18 2.92 2.75
C CYS A 88 -8.23 3.45 4.19
N THR A 89 -7.81 2.64 5.16
CA THR A 89 -7.74 3.02 6.59
C THR A 89 -6.55 2.40 7.29
N GLN A 90 -5.99 3.12 8.25
CA GLN A 90 -5.04 2.63 9.25
C GLN A 90 -5.81 2.11 10.46
N ILE A 91 -5.94 0.81 10.56
CA ILE A 91 -6.65 0.12 11.64
C ILE A 91 -5.76 0.10 12.88
N GLU A 92 -6.29 0.56 14.02
CA GLU A 92 -5.67 0.43 15.33
C GLU A 92 -6.23 -0.81 16.02
N LEU A 93 -5.44 -1.89 16.05
CA LEU A 93 -5.90 -3.18 16.59
C LEU A 93 -6.13 -3.13 18.10
N ARG A 94 -5.28 -2.43 18.85
CA ARG A 94 -5.41 -2.34 20.30
C ARG A 94 -6.76 -1.73 20.71
N LYS A 95 -7.18 -0.66 20.02
CA LYS A 95 -8.50 -0.05 20.23
C LYS A 95 -9.62 -1.00 19.80
N LEU A 96 -9.51 -1.61 18.61
CA LEU A 96 -10.56 -2.50 18.07
C LEU A 96 -10.77 -3.74 18.93
N PHE A 97 -9.70 -4.30 19.51
CA PHE A 97 -9.78 -5.53 20.30
C PHE A 97 -10.30 -5.29 21.72
N GLN A 98 -10.25 -4.06 22.21
CA GLN A 98 -10.76 -3.73 23.54
C GLN A 98 -12.26 -3.97 23.62
N GLY A 99 -12.65 -4.94 24.42
CA GLY A 99 -14.04 -5.39 24.55
C GLY A 99 -14.55 -6.27 23.42
N GLY A 100 -13.83 -6.40 22.31
CA GLY A 100 -14.23 -7.17 21.14
C GLY A 100 -15.03 -6.37 20.11
N PHE A 101 -15.45 -7.01 19.01
CA PHE A 101 -16.14 -6.35 17.90
C PHE A 101 -17.11 -7.28 17.17
N ASN A 102 -18.00 -6.72 16.33
CA ASN A 102 -18.98 -7.44 15.54
C ASN A 102 -18.70 -7.31 14.04
N THR A 103 -18.66 -8.42 13.32
CA THR A 103 -18.44 -8.44 11.85
C THR A 103 -19.75 -8.33 11.04
N GLY A 104 -20.89 -8.17 11.68
CA GLY A 104 -22.22 -8.23 11.07
C GLY A 104 -22.84 -9.63 11.11
N HIS A 105 -22.04 -10.68 11.35
CA HIS A 105 -22.49 -12.07 11.44
C HIS A 105 -22.35 -12.66 12.84
N GLY A 106 -21.79 -11.93 13.78
CA GLY A 106 -21.61 -12.35 15.16
C GLY A 106 -20.58 -11.51 15.89
N TYR A 107 -20.68 -11.53 17.22
CA TYR A 107 -19.78 -10.81 18.11
C TYR A 107 -18.55 -11.67 18.45
N LEU A 108 -17.38 -11.08 18.25
CA LEU A 108 -16.09 -11.67 18.59
C LEU A 108 -15.56 -11.01 19.86
N ARG A 109 -15.41 -11.81 20.92
CA ARG A 109 -14.87 -11.33 22.19
C ARG A 109 -13.41 -10.89 22.06
N GLU A 110 -12.96 -10.11 23.01
CA GLU A 110 -11.55 -9.75 23.17
C GLU A 110 -10.62 -10.98 23.10
N PRO A 111 -9.51 -10.91 22.34
CA PRO A 111 -8.60 -12.04 22.19
C PRO A 111 -7.87 -12.39 23.48
N LYS A 112 -7.59 -13.68 23.72
CA LYS A 112 -6.98 -14.21 24.95
C LYS A 112 -5.72 -15.08 24.70
N SER A 113 -5.13 -14.97 23.51
CA SER A 113 -3.87 -15.63 23.16
C SER A 113 -3.32 -15.02 21.88
N ILE A 114 -2.03 -15.15 21.65
CA ILE A 114 -1.40 -14.68 20.41
C ILE A 114 -2.04 -15.26 19.15
N GLY A 115 -2.43 -16.54 19.17
CA GLY A 115 -3.16 -17.16 18.05
C GLY A 115 -4.50 -16.51 17.78
N THR A 116 -5.23 -16.09 18.83
CA THR A 116 -6.50 -15.37 18.67
C THR A 116 -6.26 -13.92 18.20
N TYR A 117 -5.21 -13.26 18.69
CA TYR A 117 -4.81 -11.93 18.21
C TYR A 117 -4.55 -11.93 16.70
N ALA A 118 -3.73 -12.86 16.22
CA ALA A 118 -3.43 -13.00 14.79
C ALA A 118 -4.68 -13.34 13.95
N ALA A 119 -5.53 -14.25 14.44
CA ALA A 119 -6.78 -14.60 13.76
C ALA A 119 -7.74 -13.41 13.66
N LEU A 120 -7.92 -12.65 14.76
CA LEU A 120 -8.79 -11.47 14.76
C LEU A 120 -8.22 -10.32 13.94
N ALA A 121 -6.90 -10.17 13.84
CA ALA A 121 -6.27 -9.21 12.93
C ALA A 121 -6.61 -9.52 11.46
N ALA A 122 -6.54 -10.79 11.04
CA ALA A 122 -6.96 -11.20 9.71
C ALA A 122 -8.45 -10.93 9.47
N ILE A 123 -9.32 -11.25 10.44
CA ILE A 123 -10.76 -11.00 10.36
C ILE A 123 -11.05 -9.49 10.27
N ALA A 124 -10.36 -8.66 11.03
CA ALA A 124 -10.52 -7.21 10.97
C ALA A 124 -10.19 -6.66 9.56
N ILE A 125 -9.06 -7.07 8.99
CA ILE A 125 -8.66 -6.72 7.61
C ILE A 125 -9.73 -7.16 6.61
N GLN A 126 -10.17 -8.42 6.68
CA GLN A 126 -11.15 -9.02 5.76
C GLN A 126 -12.53 -8.40 5.89
N SER A 127 -12.96 -8.05 7.11
CA SER A 127 -14.24 -7.38 7.35
C SER A 127 -14.20 -5.95 6.80
N ASN A 128 -13.12 -5.20 7.08
CA ASN A 128 -12.98 -3.83 6.61
C ASN A 128 -12.87 -3.73 5.07
N GLN A 129 -12.33 -4.75 4.41
CA GLN A 129 -12.26 -4.81 2.94
C GLN A 129 -13.64 -4.78 2.28
N ASN A 130 -14.70 -5.18 2.96
CA ASN A 130 -16.05 -5.09 2.41
C ASN A 130 -16.64 -3.68 2.47
N ASP A 131 -16.11 -2.84 3.36
CA ASP A 131 -16.53 -1.44 3.53
C ASP A 131 -15.63 -0.46 2.76
N GLN A 132 -14.45 -0.90 2.30
CA GLN A 132 -13.48 -0.06 1.56
C GLN A 132 -12.90 -0.80 0.36
N HIS A 133 -12.59 -0.05 -0.72
CA HIS A 133 -12.11 -0.66 -1.96
C HIS A 133 -10.58 -0.85 -2.02
N GLY A 134 -9.81 -0.01 -1.35
CA GLY A 134 -8.34 -0.05 -1.40
C GLY A 134 -7.68 -0.85 -0.28
N GLY A 135 -6.47 -0.44 0.08
CA GLY A 135 -5.63 -1.14 1.05
C GLY A 135 -6.12 -1.05 2.49
N GLN A 136 -5.96 -2.14 3.21
CA GLN A 136 -6.22 -2.25 4.64
C GLN A 136 -4.89 -2.30 5.38
N SER A 137 -4.64 -1.38 6.31
CA SER A 137 -3.36 -1.31 7.02
C SER A 137 -3.55 -1.36 8.52
N ILE A 138 -2.63 -2.03 9.21
CA ILE A 138 -2.52 -2.02 10.67
C ILE A 138 -1.35 -1.12 11.04
N CYS A 139 -1.59 -0.11 11.88
CA CYS A 139 -0.56 0.88 12.25
C CYS A 139 0.22 0.54 13.52
N ASP A 140 -0.32 -0.33 14.39
CA ASP A 140 0.16 -0.69 15.72
C ASP A 140 0.44 -2.19 15.88
N PHE A 141 0.88 -2.87 14.80
CA PHE A 141 0.94 -4.32 14.76
C PHE A 141 1.83 -4.93 15.85
N ASP A 142 3.03 -4.42 16.04
CA ASP A 142 3.99 -4.89 17.05
C ASP A 142 3.45 -4.73 18.48
N TYR A 143 2.83 -3.59 18.77
CA TYR A 143 2.21 -3.32 20.08
C TYR A 143 1.03 -4.25 20.36
N ALA A 144 0.13 -4.41 19.38
CA ALA A 144 -1.04 -5.27 19.52
C ALA A 144 -0.65 -6.75 19.66
N MET A 145 0.26 -7.24 18.82
CA MET A 145 0.72 -8.62 18.91
C MET A 145 1.54 -8.86 20.19
N GLY A 146 2.31 -7.88 20.65
CA GLY A 146 3.01 -7.92 21.93
C GLY A 146 2.06 -8.14 23.11
N ASP A 147 0.91 -7.46 23.13
CA ASP A 147 -0.13 -7.71 24.15
C ASP A 147 -0.64 -9.16 24.10
N GLY A 148 -0.79 -9.73 22.89
CA GLY A 148 -1.15 -11.14 22.69
C GLY A 148 -0.07 -12.13 23.16
N VAL A 149 1.20 -11.79 22.96
CA VAL A 149 2.35 -12.57 23.45
C VAL A 149 2.35 -12.58 24.97
N LYS A 150 2.16 -11.42 25.62
CA LYS A 150 2.10 -11.31 27.08
C LYS A 150 1.05 -12.23 27.69
N ILE A 151 -0.18 -12.15 27.22
CA ILE A 151 -1.30 -12.99 27.71
C ILE A 151 -0.99 -14.48 27.51
N THR A 152 -0.36 -14.83 26.40
CA THR A 152 0.01 -16.21 26.08
C THR A 152 1.11 -16.71 27.01
N TYR A 153 2.12 -15.89 27.30
CA TYR A 153 3.16 -16.20 28.25
C TYR A 153 2.61 -16.41 29.66
N GLU A 154 1.78 -15.50 30.15
CA GLU A 154 1.13 -15.62 31.46
C GLU A 154 0.34 -16.92 31.60
N LYS A 155 -0.37 -17.32 30.52
CA LYS A 155 -1.08 -18.60 30.46
C LYS A 155 -0.13 -19.80 30.60
N TYR A 156 0.97 -19.83 29.85
CA TYR A 156 1.92 -20.95 29.91
C TYR A 156 2.68 -20.98 31.24
N LEU A 157 3.02 -19.82 31.78
CA LEU A 157 3.66 -19.75 33.12
C LEU A 157 2.72 -20.33 34.19
N LYS A 158 1.45 -19.98 34.15
CA LYS A 158 0.43 -20.56 35.05
C LYS A 158 0.32 -22.08 34.89
N GLN A 159 0.33 -22.60 33.67
CA GLN A 159 0.31 -24.03 33.40
C GLN A 159 1.56 -24.74 33.97
N ALA A 160 2.74 -24.13 33.84
CA ALA A 160 3.97 -24.68 34.44
C ALA A 160 3.84 -24.76 35.95
N HIS A 161 3.33 -23.73 36.62
CA HIS A 161 3.10 -23.73 38.06
C HIS A 161 2.07 -24.80 38.47
N GLU A 162 0.96 -24.95 37.78
CA GLU A 162 -0.06 -25.96 38.03
C GLU A 162 0.51 -27.39 37.92
N ILE A 163 1.46 -27.63 36.99
CA ILE A 163 2.16 -28.92 36.85
C ILE A 163 3.04 -29.17 38.09
N ILE A 164 3.82 -28.19 38.52
CA ILE A 164 4.69 -28.31 39.71
C ILE A 164 3.86 -28.55 40.99
N ASP A 165 2.74 -27.82 41.14
CA ASP A 165 1.84 -28.01 42.27
C ASP A 165 1.27 -29.43 42.30
N SER A 166 0.90 -29.96 41.13
CA SER A 166 0.35 -31.33 41.01
C SER A 166 1.36 -32.41 41.34
N LEU A 167 2.66 -32.12 41.18
CA LEU A 167 3.75 -33.03 41.53
C LEU A 167 4.13 -32.93 43.02
N GLY A 168 3.58 -31.98 43.78
CA GLY A 168 3.90 -31.72 45.18
C GLY A 168 5.30 -31.12 45.39
N GLU A 169 5.91 -30.57 44.35
CA GLU A 169 7.26 -30.01 44.37
C GLU A 169 7.30 -28.48 44.67
N ALA A 170 6.15 -27.83 44.77
CA ALA A 170 6.07 -26.42 45.15
C ALA A 170 6.27 -26.26 46.67
N GLY A 171 7.51 -26.12 47.08
CA GLY A 171 7.86 -25.75 48.47
C GLY A 171 7.57 -24.27 48.72
N ASN A 172 6.62 -23.96 49.60
CA ASN A 172 6.28 -22.58 50.01
C ASN A 172 5.96 -21.60 48.88
N GLY A 173 5.44 -22.08 47.73
CA GLY A 173 5.09 -21.21 46.58
C GLY A 173 6.30 -20.74 45.77
N VAL A 174 7.47 -21.33 45.96
CA VAL A 174 8.67 -21.07 45.16
C VAL A 174 8.69 -22.05 43.99
N TYR A 175 8.61 -21.51 42.77
CA TYR A 175 8.65 -22.30 41.54
C TYR A 175 10.07 -22.34 40.97
N PRO A 176 10.48 -23.49 40.37
CA PRO A 176 11.76 -23.59 39.69
C PRO A 176 11.91 -22.58 38.55
N GLU A 177 13.13 -22.04 38.38
CA GLU A 177 13.43 -21.04 37.33
C GLU A 177 13.12 -21.56 35.92
N TRP A 178 13.26 -22.87 35.68
CA TRP A 178 12.91 -23.48 34.39
C TRP A 178 11.44 -23.32 33.99
N CYS A 179 10.50 -23.04 34.91
CA CYS A 179 9.11 -22.77 34.59
C CYS A 179 8.98 -21.54 33.69
N ASN A 180 9.77 -20.49 33.97
CA ASN A 180 9.83 -19.29 33.16
C ASN A 180 10.41 -19.59 31.79
N ASP A 181 11.53 -20.30 31.71
CA ASP A 181 12.18 -20.65 30.43
C ASP A 181 11.26 -21.52 29.57
N TRP A 182 10.57 -22.47 30.18
CA TRP A 182 9.58 -23.30 29.50
C TRP A 182 8.42 -22.46 28.96
N ALA A 183 7.86 -21.54 29.76
CA ALA A 183 6.78 -20.68 29.36
C ALA A 183 7.20 -19.78 28.19
N VAL A 184 8.39 -19.20 28.21
CA VAL A 184 8.95 -18.39 27.13
C VAL A 184 9.06 -19.21 25.83
N GLU A 185 9.60 -20.45 25.93
CA GLU A 185 9.77 -21.31 24.76
C GLU A 185 8.41 -21.75 24.16
N GLN A 186 7.42 -22.09 25.00
CA GLN A 186 6.06 -22.41 24.50
C GLN A 186 5.40 -21.18 23.85
N THR A 187 5.60 -20.00 24.44
CA THR A 187 5.09 -18.74 23.89
C THR A 187 5.73 -18.44 22.54
N ARG A 188 7.05 -18.65 22.39
CA ARG A 188 7.77 -18.48 21.12
C ARG A 188 7.20 -19.37 20.02
N LYS A 189 6.99 -20.66 20.32
CA LYS A 189 6.38 -21.62 19.37
C LYS A 189 4.96 -21.21 18.97
N ALA A 190 4.13 -20.82 19.96
CA ALA A 190 2.77 -20.38 19.71
C ALA A 190 2.75 -19.09 18.88
N THR A 191 3.69 -18.17 19.11
CA THR A 191 3.81 -16.93 18.36
C THR A 191 4.24 -17.19 16.92
N TYR A 192 5.21 -18.09 16.69
CA TYR A 192 5.60 -18.46 15.31
C TYR A 192 4.41 -19.03 14.54
N GLN A 193 3.67 -19.98 15.11
CA GLN A 193 2.49 -20.58 14.46
C GLN A 193 1.39 -19.56 14.20
N ALA A 194 1.21 -18.58 15.09
CA ALA A 194 0.24 -17.51 14.91
C ALA A 194 0.64 -16.59 13.73
N MET A 195 1.93 -16.23 13.62
CA MET A 195 2.44 -15.39 12.53
C MET A 195 2.44 -16.13 11.19
N GLU A 196 2.84 -17.39 11.15
CA GLU A 196 2.74 -18.24 9.97
C GLU A 196 1.29 -18.34 9.48
N GLY A 197 0.35 -18.63 10.39
CA GLY A 197 -1.07 -18.71 10.09
C GLY A 197 -1.64 -17.38 9.55
N LEU A 198 -1.19 -16.24 10.09
CA LEU A 198 -1.59 -14.92 9.60
C LEU A 198 -1.10 -14.68 8.17
N VAL A 199 0.19 -14.95 7.91
CA VAL A 199 0.79 -14.79 6.57
C VAL A 199 0.08 -15.70 5.57
N HIS A 200 -0.15 -16.97 5.90
CA HIS A 200 -0.86 -17.91 5.03
C HIS A 200 -2.30 -17.45 4.75
N ASN A 201 -3.04 -17.02 5.78
CA ASN A 201 -4.40 -16.55 5.65
C ASN A 201 -4.52 -15.36 4.67
N LEU A 202 -3.70 -14.31 4.87
CA LEU A 202 -3.77 -13.10 4.07
C LEU A 202 -3.33 -13.29 2.61
N ASN A 203 -2.63 -14.38 2.29
CA ASN A 203 -2.26 -14.73 0.91
C ASN A 203 -3.24 -15.69 0.22
N THR A 204 -4.10 -16.37 0.98
CA THR A 204 -4.92 -17.47 0.42
C THR A 204 -6.42 -17.31 0.64
N MET A 205 -6.85 -16.62 1.71
CA MET A 205 -8.27 -16.47 2.01
C MET A 205 -8.87 -15.30 1.22
N HIS A 206 -9.75 -15.62 0.29
CA HIS A 206 -10.55 -14.64 -0.43
C HIS A 206 -11.63 -14.06 0.49
N SER A 207 -11.79 -12.74 0.52
CA SER A 207 -12.78 -12.06 1.35
C SER A 207 -13.81 -11.28 0.54
N ARG A 208 -13.43 -10.60 -0.54
CA ARG A 208 -14.38 -9.84 -1.37
C ARG A 208 -14.95 -10.74 -2.47
N ALA A 209 -16.25 -11.07 -2.35
CA ALA A 209 -17.00 -11.89 -3.31
C ALA A 209 -16.30 -13.19 -3.75
N GLY A 210 -15.39 -13.73 -2.92
CA GLY A 210 -14.67 -14.97 -3.23
C GLY A 210 -13.64 -14.86 -4.36
N ALA A 211 -13.30 -13.65 -4.80
CA ALA A 211 -12.39 -13.44 -5.93
C ALA A 211 -11.15 -12.62 -5.60
N GLN A 212 -11.09 -12.03 -4.42
CA GLN A 212 -10.02 -11.12 -4.04
C GLN A 212 -9.49 -11.42 -2.64
N VAL A 213 -8.16 -11.61 -2.51
CA VAL A 213 -7.48 -11.56 -1.20
C VAL A 213 -7.33 -10.10 -0.77
N PRO A 214 -7.26 -9.80 0.57
CA PRO A 214 -7.13 -8.42 1.02
C PRO A 214 -5.81 -7.80 0.59
N PHE A 215 -5.86 -6.60 0.00
CA PHE A 215 -4.67 -5.77 -0.16
C PHE A 215 -4.32 -5.21 1.21
N SER A 216 -3.48 -5.92 1.93
CA SER A 216 -3.19 -5.68 3.34
C SER A 216 -1.76 -5.23 3.57
N SER A 217 -1.57 -4.40 4.60
CA SER A 217 -0.25 -3.99 5.08
C SER A 217 -0.20 -3.93 6.60
N ILE A 218 1.00 -4.04 7.16
CA ILE A 218 1.26 -3.95 8.59
C ILE A 218 2.48 -3.09 8.84
N ASN A 219 2.43 -2.24 9.86
CA ASN A 219 3.51 -1.37 10.30
C ASN A 219 3.99 -1.83 11.68
N TYR A 220 5.30 -1.99 11.85
CA TYR A 220 5.92 -2.48 13.07
C TYR A 220 7.40 -2.08 13.12
N GLY A 221 8.07 -2.26 14.26
CA GLY A 221 9.52 -2.05 14.40
C GLY A 221 9.93 -1.33 15.68
N LEU A 222 9.01 -0.61 16.35
CA LEU A 222 9.37 0.31 17.43
C LEU A 222 9.03 -0.19 18.83
N ASP A 223 8.23 -1.22 19.00
CA ASP A 223 7.97 -1.80 20.34
C ASP A 223 9.23 -2.47 20.90
N THR A 224 9.79 -1.89 21.96
CA THR A 224 11.00 -2.40 22.63
C THR A 224 10.71 -3.38 23.76
N ARG A 225 9.43 -3.60 24.11
CA ARG A 225 9.05 -4.63 25.08
C ARG A 225 9.44 -6.01 24.54
N TRP A 226 9.82 -6.93 25.42
CA TRP A 226 10.24 -8.28 25.00
C TRP A 226 9.12 -9.01 24.24
N GLU A 227 7.87 -8.73 24.57
CA GLU A 227 6.69 -9.31 23.93
C GLU A 227 6.54 -8.83 22.48
N GLY A 228 6.65 -7.51 22.25
CA GLY A 228 6.61 -6.93 20.91
C GLY A 228 7.79 -7.40 20.06
N ARG A 229 8.99 -7.45 20.65
CA ARG A 229 10.18 -8.00 20.00
C ARG A 229 9.99 -9.45 19.57
N MET A 230 9.40 -10.31 20.43
CA MET A 230 9.10 -11.70 20.09
C MET A 230 8.10 -11.78 18.93
N ALA A 231 7.05 -10.96 18.94
CA ALA A 231 6.07 -10.92 17.85
C ALA A 231 6.72 -10.56 16.52
N MET A 232 7.56 -9.52 16.50
CA MET A 232 8.30 -9.08 15.30
C MET A 232 9.30 -10.13 14.81
N GLU A 233 10.07 -10.73 15.71
CA GLU A 233 11.02 -11.80 15.37
C GLU A 233 10.31 -12.98 14.69
N GLN A 234 9.22 -13.46 15.30
CA GLN A 234 8.51 -14.63 14.76
C GLN A 234 7.77 -14.30 13.45
N LEU A 235 7.26 -13.09 13.27
CA LEU A 235 6.71 -12.63 11.99
C LEU A 235 7.77 -12.63 10.87
N LEU A 236 8.93 -12.07 11.15
CA LEU A 236 10.05 -12.03 10.20
C LEU A 236 10.52 -13.43 9.83
N LEU A 237 10.64 -14.35 10.81
CA LEU A 237 11.03 -15.74 10.57
C LEU A 237 9.97 -16.50 9.75
N ALA A 238 8.69 -16.32 10.05
CA ALA A 238 7.60 -16.92 9.27
C ALA A 238 7.58 -16.39 7.81
N THR A 239 7.83 -15.11 7.62
CA THR A 239 7.97 -14.50 6.30
C THR A 239 9.19 -15.04 5.56
N GLU A 240 10.32 -15.19 6.24
CA GLU A 240 11.54 -15.77 5.66
C GLU A 240 11.35 -17.22 5.20
N ALA A 241 10.58 -18.01 5.94
CA ALA A 241 10.21 -19.37 5.57
C ALA A 241 9.38 -19.39 4.27
N GLY A 242 8.48 -18.42 4.09
CA GLY A 242 7.59 -18.33 2.93
C GLY A 242 6.33 -19.18 3.08
N LEU A 243 5.57 -19.32 1.98
CA LEU A 243 4.40 -20.18 1.92
C LEU A 243 4.80 -21.66 1.79
N GLY A 244 3.82 -22.57 1.77
CA GLY A 244 4.02 -24.02 1.88
C GLY A 244 5.08 -24.66 0.97
N ASN A 245 5.31 -24.11 -0.24
CA ASN A 245 6.41 -24.53 -1.11
C ASN A 245 7.60 -23.54 -1.07
N GLY A 246 7.67 -22.66 -0.06
CA GLY A 246 8.70 -21.64 0.07
C GLY A 246 8.51 -20.47 -0.89
N GLU A 247 7.31 -20.22 -1.42
CA GLU A 247 7.00 -19.05 -2.22
C GLU A 247 7.07 -17.78 -1.36
N THR A 248 7.44 -16.68 -1.99
CA THR A 248 7.41 -15.37 -1.32
C THR A 248 5.96 -14.95 -1.05
N PRO A 249 5.59 -14.66 0.21
CA PRO A 249 4.27 -14.13 0.51
C PRO A 249 4.18 -12.69 0.00
N ILE A 250 3.05 -12.34 -0.65
CA ILE A 250 2.81 -10.97 -1.12
C ILE A 250 2.19 -10.13 -0.02
N PHE A 251 1.27 -10.72 0.73
CA PHE A 251 0.52 -10.06 1.80
C PHE A 251 0.82 -10.67 3.18
N PRO A 252 0.72 -9.86 4.23
CA PRO A 252 0.61 -8.39 4.20
C PRO A 252 1.89 -7.75 3.68
N ILE A 253 1.78 -6.61 3.01
CA ILE A 253 2.94 -5.75 2.73
C ILE A 253 3.48 -5.30 4.08
N GLN A 254 4.71 -5.69 4.39
CA GLN A 254 5.33 -5.42 5.67
C GLN A 254 6.14 -4.13 5.60
N ILE A 255 5.96 -3.26 6.59
CA ILE A 255 6.61 -1.96 6.68
C ILE A 255 7.33 -1.88 8.01
N PHE A 256 8.65 -1.99 7.97
CA PHE A 256 9.50 -1.90 9.14
C PHE A 256 9.85 -0.44 9.41
N LYS A 257 9.43 0.07 10.56
CA LYS A 257 9.72 1.44 11.01
C LYS A 257 11.14 1.51 11.54
N VAL A 258 11.93 2.43 11.00
CA VAL A 258 13.33 2.66 11.38
C VAL A 258 13.46 3.96 12.15
N LYS A 259 14.09 3.91 13.34
CA LYS A 259 14.34 5.08 14.18
C LYS A 259 15.65 4.95 14.96
N GLU A 260 16.45 6.03 14.98
CA GLU A 260 17.63 6.13 15.85
C GLU A 260 17.24 6.01 17.33
N GLY A 261 18.08 5.32 18.07
CA GLY A 261 17.86 5.04 19.50
C GLY A 261 16.90 3.89 19.77
N ILE A 262 16.24 3.33 18.73
CA ILE A 262 15.35 2.18 18.86
C ILE A 262 15.88 0.95 18.10
N ASN A 263 16.26 1.10 16.81
CA ASN A 263 16.63 -0.05 16.01
C ASN A 263 17.72 0.21 14.95
N PHE A 264 18.20 1.45 14.78
CA PHE A 264 19.07 1.80 13.65
C PHE A 264 20.56 1.55 13.91
N ASN A 265 21.03 1.83 15.12
CA ASN A 265 22.45 1.76 15.46
C ASN A 265 22.81 0.49 16.26
N PRO A 266 24.03 -0.02 16.14
CA PRO A 266 24.52 -1.05 17.05
C PRO A 266 24.36 -0.59 18.51
N GLY A 267 23.72 -1.43 19.33
CA GLY A 267 23.40 -1.11 20.73
C GLY A 267 21.98 -0.59 20.96
N ASP A 268 21.24 -0.22 19.92
CA ASP A 268 19.81 0.09 20.05
C ASP A 268 19.01 -1.18 20.43
N PRO A 269 17.93 -1.06 21.23
CA PRO A 269 17.17 -2.19 21.74
C PRO A 269 16.70 -3.20 20.69
N ASN A 270 16.30 -2.74 19.51
CA ASN A 270 15.76 -3.55 18.41
C ASN A 270 16.73 -3.64 17.20
N TYR A 271 18.02 -3.37 17.38
CA TYR A 271 18.99 -3.41 16.28
C TYR A 271 19.12 -4.80 15.63
N ASP A 272 19.05 -5.86 16.43
CA ASP A 272 19.04 -7.25 15.95
C ASP A 272 17.81 -7.53 15.05
N LEU A 273 16.65 -6.99 15.38
CA LEU A 273 15.44 -7.09 14.57
C LEU A 273 15.56 -6.30 13.27
N PHE A 274 16.20 -5.14 13.26
CA PHE A 274 16.50 -4.41 12.03
C PHE A 274 17.41 -5.22 11.11
N ARG A 275 18.44 -5.85 11.63
CA ARG A 275 19.30 -6.76 10.86
C ARG A 275 18.53 -7.96 10.31
N LEU A 276 17.64 -8.55 11.11
CA LEU A 276 16.76 -9.62 10.67
C LEU A 276 15.82 -9.13 9.57
N ALA A 277 15.20 -7.96 9.71
CA ALA A 277 14.33 -7.35 8.71
C ALA A 277 15.05 -7.15 7.36
N MET A 278 16.28 -6.64 7.38
CA MET A 278 17.11 -6.51 6.17
C MET A 278 17.40 -7.87 5.51
N ARG A 279 17.72 -8.90 6.30
CA ARG A 279 17.95 -10.26 5.78
C ARG A 279 16.69 -10.83 5.11
N VAL A 280 15.55 -10.66 5.76
CA VAL A 280 14.25 -11.12 5.23
C VAL A 280 13.89 -10.36 3.95
N SER A 281 14.05 -9.04 3.94
CA SER A 281 13.80 -8.20 2.76
C SER A 281 14.69 -8.59 1.58
N ALA A 282 15.97 -8.82 1.82
CA ALA A 282 16.90 -9.30 0.79
C ALA A 282 16.51 -10.66 0.18
N LYS A 283 15.78 -11.50 0.92
CA LYS A 283 15.32 -12.81 0.46
C LYS A 283 13.92 -12.80 -0.13
N ARG A 284 13.03 -11.90 0.36
CA ARG A 284 11.57 -11.96 0.14
C ARG A 284 10.94 -10.68 -0.39
N LEU A 285 11.71 -9.62 -0.69
CA LEU A 285 11.26 -8.26 -1.03
C LEU A 285 10.66 -7.47 0.15
N PHE A 286 10.12 -8.12 1.15
CA PHE A 286 9.54 -7.51 2.35
C PHE A 286 10.35 -7.90 3.60
N PRO A 287 10.37 -7.01 4.62
CA PRO A 287 9.68 -5.72 4.73
C PRO A 287 10.32 -4.62 3.88
N ASN A 288 9.50 -3.61 3.53
CA ASN A 288 9.95 -2.27 3.14
C ASN A 288 10.33 -1.48 4.39
N PHE A 289 11.01 -0.33 4.23
CA PHE A 289 11.52 0.46 5.33
C PHE A 289 10.90 1.87 5.35
N SER A 290 10.30 2.26 6.48
CA SER A 290 9.83 3.62 6.70
C SER A 290 10.71 4.30 7.74
N PHE A 291 11.09 5.55 7.46
CA PHE A 291 12.05 6.29 8.29
C PHE A 291 11.33 7.35 9.11
N VAL A 292 11.21 7.08 10.42
CA VAL A 292 10.58 8.00 11.37
C VAL A 292 11.39 9.28 11.52
N ASP A 293 12.72 9.18 11.40
CA ASP A 293 13.65 10.30 11.53
C ASP A 293 13.66 11.26 10.33
N ALA A 294 12.97 10.94 9.22
CA ALA A 294 12.79 11.92 8.15
C ALA A 294 12.10 13.18 8.71
N PRO A 295 12.61 14.41 8.48
CA PRO A 295 12.14 15.62 9.18
C PRO A 295 10.63 15.83 9.13
N PHE A 296 10.01 15.53 7.97
CA PHE A 296 8.57 15.67 7.76
C PHE A 296 7.73 14.55 8.44
N ASN A 297 8.38 13.51 9.00
CA ASN A 297 7.77 12.50 9.87
C ASN A 297 8.09 12.78 11.33
N LEU A 298 9.34 13.11 11.64
CA LEU A 298 9.85 13.33 13.00
C LEU A 298 9.12 14.47 13.73
N GLN A 299 8.65 15.50 13.01
CA GLN A 299 7.89 16.61 13.58
C GLN A 299 6.62 16.17 14.34
N TYR A 300 6.05 15.01 14.00
CA TYR A 300 4.84 14.47 14.64
C TYR A 300 5.16 13.48 15.76
N TYR A 301 6.34 12.87 15.73
CA TYR A 301 6.72 11.80 16.66
C TYR A 301 6.85 12.32 18.09
N LYS A 302 6.24 11.59 19.03
CA LYS A 302 6.38 11.81 20.46
C LYS A 302 6.74 10.49 21.13
N GLU A 303 7.83 10.50 21.90
CA GLU A 303 8.27 9.31 22.63
C GLU A 303 7.19 8.82 23.62
N GLY A 304 6.95 7.51 23.64
CA GLY A 304 5.90 6.91 24.48
C GLY A 304 4.48 7.06 23.94
N HIS A 305 4.29 7.64 22.74
CA HIS A 305 3.02 7.87 22.08
C HIS A 305 2.94 7.13 20.73
N PRO A 306 2.65 5.81 20.70
CA PRO A 306 2.61 5.01 19.46
C PRO A 306 1.64 5.56 18.40
N GLU A 307 0.57 6.26 18.80
CA GLU A 307 -0.39 6.90 17.91
C GLU A 307 0.22 8.03 17.07
N THR A 308 1.37 8.55 17.46
CA THR A 308 2.11 9.61 16.76
C THR A 308 3.18 9.07 15.82
N GLU A 309 3.38 7.76 15.78
CA GLU A 309 4.30 7.11 14.88
C GLU A 309 3.76 7.12 13.46
N ILE A 310 4.64 7.43 12.50
CA ILE A 310 4.25 7.32 11.09
C ILE A 310 3.88 5.87 10.75
N ALA A 311 2.81 5.70 9.98
CA ALA A 311 2.49 4.45 9.32
C ALA A 311 2.16 4.72 7.86
N TYR A 312 2.71 3.89 6.99
CA TYR A 312 2.38 3.88 5.57
C TYR A 312 1.38 2.78 5.26
N MET A 313 0.71 2.90 4.14
CA MET A 313 -0.30 1.96 3.69
C MET A 313 0.04 1.47 2.29
N GLY A 314 0.08 0.16 2.14
CA GLY A 314 0.38 -0.46 0.87
C GLY A 314 1.67 0.06 0.25
N CYS A 315 1.55 0.53 -1.01
CA CYS A 315 2.71 0.95 -1.78
C CYS A 315 3.27 2.30 -1.32
N ARG A 316 2.45 3.25 -0.82
CA ARG A 316 2.94 4.61 -0.54
C ARG A 316 2.04 5.55 0.25
N THR A 317 0.75 5.28 0.44
CA THR A 317 -0.17 6.24 1.07
C THR A 317 0.25 6.60 2.49
N ARG A 318 0.26 7.90 2.79
CA ARG A 318 0.62 8.50 4.06
C ARG A 318 -0.51 9.42 4.53
N VAL A 319 -0.94 9.25 5.78
CA VAL A 319 -1.95 10.11 6.40
C VAL A 319 -1.46 10.50 7.79
N MET A 320 -0.98 11.72 7.96
CA MET A 320 -0.41 12.19 9.23
C MET A 320 -0.92 13.58 9.62
N GLY A 321 -0.59 14.64 8.88
CA GLY A 321 -1.13 15.97 9.10
C GLY A 321 -2.65 16.00 9.08
N ASN A 322 -3.29 16.86 9.89
CA ASN A 322 -4.74 16.95 9.99
C ASN A 322 -5.20 18.36 10.33
N VAL A 323 -5.67 19.10 9.36
CA VAL A 323 -6.23 20.45 9.56
C VAL A 323 -7.57 20.45 10.31
N CYS A 324 -8.16 19.27 10.52
CA CYS A 324 -9.47 19.08 11.17
C CYS A 324 -9.39 18.54 12.59
N GLY A 325 -8.21 18.12 13.07
CA GLY A 325 -8.08 17.46 14.36
C GLY A 325 -6.64 17.11 14.69
N GLU A 326 -6.46 16.08 15.51
CA GLU A 326 -5.12 15.63 15.91
C GLU A 326 -4.34 15.04 14.74
N GLU A 327 -3.06 15.36 14.69
CA GLU A 327 -2.10 14.92 13.68
C GLU A 327 -1.54 13.54 14.04
N THR A 328 -2.35 12.53 13.89
CA THR A 328 -2.03 11.13 14.16
C THR A 328 -2.54 10.23 13.04
N THR A 329 -2.03 9.01 12.95
CA THR A 329 -2.37 8.07 11.89
C THR A 329 -3.57 7.16 12.22
N PRO A 330 -3.76 6.62 13.44
CA PRO A 330 -4.78 5.63 13.74
C PRO A 330 -6.21 6.07 13.40
N GLY A 331 -6.97 5.18 12.80
CA GLY A 331 -8.38 5.40 12.43
C GLY A 331 -8.57 6.39 11.27
N ARG A 332 -7.54 6.69 10.52
CA ARG A 332 -7.57 7.63 9.38
C ARG A 332 -7.09 6.96 8.10
N GLY A 333 -7.43 7.55 6.97
CA GLY A 333 -7.02 7.03 5.67
C GLY A 333 -7.30 8.00 4.53
N ASN A 334 -7.05 7.54 3.32
CA ASN A 334 -7.39 8.29 2.10
C ASN A 334 -8.84 8.01 1.70
N LEU A 335 -9.58 9.04 1.34
CA LEU A 335 -10.96 8.94 0.88
C LEU A 335 -11.04 8.68 -0.63
N SER A 336 -10.21 9.40 -1.39
CA SER A 336 -10.11 9.27 -2.84
C SER A 336 -8.90 10.03 -3.37
N PHE A 337 -8.47 9.69 -4.58
CA PHE A 337 -7.41 10.39 -5.28
C PHE A 337 -7.64 10.43 -6.79
N THR A 338 -7.06 11.44 -7.43
CA THR A 338 -7.11 11.65 -8.88
C THR A 338 -5.75 12.13 -9.36
N SER A 339 -5.26 11.55 -10.46
CA SER A 339 -3.93 11.81 -10.98
C SER A 339 -3.96 12.65 -12.25
N ILE A 340 -3.02 13.59 -12.33
CA ILE A 340 -2.80 14.47 -13.49
C ILE A 340 -1.76 13.81 -14.40
N ASN A 341 -2.02 13.84 -15.72
CA ASN A 341 -1.10 13.46 -16.77
C ASN A 341 -0.16 14.64 -17.09
N LEU A 342 0.95 14.78 -16.33
CA LEU A 342 1.88 15.89 -16.53
C LEU A 342 2.50 15.92 -17.94
N PRO A 343 2.94 14.78 -18.54
CA PRO A 343 3.45 14.76 -19.91
C PRO A 343 2.47 15.37 -20.93
N ARG A 344 1.17 15.07 -20.82
CA ARG A 344 0.15 15.65 -21.68
C ARG A 344 0.16 17.19 -21.62
N LEU A 345 0.28 17.77 -20.41
CA LEU A 345 0.31 19.21 -20.24
C LEU A 345 1.53 19.83 -20.92
N ALA A 346 2.69 19.18 -20.82
CA ALA A 346 3.92 19.63 -21.46
C ALA A 346 3.87 19.53 -23.00
N ILE A 347 3.23 18.48 -23.53
CA ILE A 347 3.01 18.30 -24.97
C ILE A 347 2.08 19.40 -25.51
N GLU A 348 0.94 19.62 -24.86
CA GLU A 348 -0.04 20.67 -25.25
C GLU A 348 0.57 22.07 -25.16
N ALA A 349 1.43 22.32 -24.17
CA ALA A 349 2.20 23.55 -24.04
C ALA A 349 3.34 23.68 -25.07
N ASN A 350 3.54 22.66 -25.92
CA ASN A 350 4.63 22.60 -26.90
C ASN A 350 6.00 22.93 -26.27
N GLY A 351 6.27 22.45 -25.06
CA GLY A 351 7.49 22.70 -24.31
C GLY A 351 7.59 24.10 -23.67
N ASN A 352 6.55 24.93 -23.77
CA ASN A 352 6.52 26.25 -23.14
C ASN A 352 6.16 26.14 -21.65
N ILE A 353 7.09 26.52 -20.77
CA ILE A 353 6.93 26.37 -19.32
C ILE A 353 5.81 27.27 -18.75
N GLN A 354 5.59 28.47 -19.29
CA GLN A 354 4.53 29.38 -18.85
C GLN A 354 3.14 28.83 -19.21
N GLU A 355 2.96 28.30 -20.41
CA GLU A 355 1.74 27.63 -20.83
C GLU A 355 1.51 26.34 -20.05
N PHE A 356 2.55 25.59 -19.77
CA PHE A 356 2.47 24.39 -18.93
C PHE A 356 1.86 24.70 -17.55
N TYR A 357 2.31 25.76 -16.87
CA TYR A 357 1.74 26.15 -15.57
C TYR A 357 0.30 26.63 -15.67
N ILE A 358 -0.12 27.24 -16.78
CA ILE A 358 -1.55 27.58 -17.02
C ILE A 358 -2.37 26.30 -17.08
N TYR A 359 -1.96 25.32 -17.90
CA TYR A 359 -2.67 24.04 -17.97
C TYR A 359 -2.62 23.26 -16.64
N LEU A 360 -1.51 23.32 -15.92
CA LEU A 360 -1.39 22.67 -14.61
C LEU A 360 -2.38 23.27 -13.61
N ASN A 361 -2.51 24.59 -13.53
CA ASN A 361 -3.47 25.27 -12.67
C ASN A 361 -4.92 24.89 -13.02
N ASP A 362 -5.26 24.87 -14.32
CA ASP A 362 -6.58 24.43 -14.77
C ASP A 362 -6.88 22.99 -14.32
N MET A 363 -5.90 22.07 -14.46
CA MET A 363 -6.10 20.67 -14.04
C MET A 363 -6.17 20.52 -12.52
N LEU A 364 -5.41 21.29 -11.76
CA LEU A 364 -5.51 21.32 -10.30
C LEU A 364 -6.90 21.73 -9.84
N ASP A 365 -7.48 22.78 -10.45
CA ASP A 365 -8.83 23.24 -10.17
C ASP A 365 -9.89 22.19 -10.53
N TYR A 366 -9.77 21.54 -11.70
CA TYR A 366 -10.71 20.49 -12.10
C TYR A 366 -10.62 19.25 -11.20
N VAL A 367 -9.41 18.85 -10.82
CA VAL A 367 -9.20 17.72 -9.91
C VAL A 367 -9.74 18.04 -8.52
N LEU A 368 -9.51 19.23 -8.00
CA LEU A 368 -10.10 19.66 -6.71
C LEU A 368 -11.64 19.64 -6.76
N LYS A 369 -12.25 20.20 -7.80
CA LYS A 369 -13.71 20.16 -8.01
C LYS A 369 -14.24 18.72 -8.05
N GLN A 370 -13.52 17.82 -8.71
CA GLN A 370 -13.89 16.41 -8.80
C GLN A 370 -13.79 15.70 -7.43
N LEU A 371 -12.71 15.93 -6.68
CA LEU A 371 -12.52 15.36 -5.35
C LEU A 371 -13.60 15.84 -4.38
N LEU A 372 -13.94 17.12 -4.40
CA LEU A 372 -15.02 17.71 -3.58
C LEU A 372 -16.39 17.17 -3.97
N HIS A 373 -16.64 16.94 -5.26
CA HIS A 373 -17.88 16.33 -5.73
C HIS A 373 -18.02 14.90 -5.19
N ARG A 374 -16.96 14.09 -5.27
CA ARG A 374 -16.92 12.73 -4.73
C ARG A 374 -17.08 12.73 -3.20
N TYR A 375 -16.34 13.59 -2.50
CA TYR A 375 -16.41 13.77 -1.05
C TYR A 375 -17.83 14.08 -0.57
N LYS A 376 -18.51 15.03 -1.21
CA LYS A 376 -19.90 15.37 -0.88
C LYS A 376 -20.83 14.17 -0.99
N LYS A 377 -20.66 13.33 -2.00
CA LYS A 377 -21.46 12.11 -2.17
C LYS A 377 -21.14 11.05 -1.11
N GLN A 378 -19.87 10.86 -0.79
CA GLN A 378 -19.43 9.96 0.27
C GLN A 378 -19.95 10.42 1.65
N CYS A 379 -19.94 11.73 1.94
CA CYS A 379 -20.48 12.30 3.18
C CYS A 379 -22.00 12.08 3.36
N ALA A 380 -22.74 11.95 2.27
CA ALA A 380 -24.18 11.67 2.32
C ALA A 380 -24.52 10.21 2.63
N ARG A 381 -23.55 9.32 2.66
CA ARG A 381 -23.72 7.93 3.12
C ARG A 381 -23.88 7.90 4.63
N THR A 382 -24.45 6.81 5.15
CA THR A 382 -24.69 6.62 6.58
C THR A 382 -23.83 5.49 7.15
N VAL A 383 -23.73 5.44 8.46
CA VAL A 383 -23.04 4.34 9.19
C VAL A 383 -23.56 2.97 8.74
N ARG A 384 -24.85 2.84 8.43
CA ARG A 384 -25.48 1.61 7.92
C ARG A 384 -24.79 1.04 6.68
N ASN A 385 -24.18 1.89 5.86
CA ASN A 385 -23.45 1.49 4.65
C ASN A 385 -22.05 0.95 4.94
N PHE A 386 -21.53 1.20 6.15
CA PHE A 386 -20.19 0.84 6.60
C PHE A 386 -20.25 0.18 7.99
N PRO A 387 -20.86 -1.01 8.10
CA PRO A 387 -21.16 -1.64 9.38
C PRO A 387 -19.91 -1.99 10.19
N PHE A 388 -18.77 -2.23 9.54
CA PHE A 388 -17.50 -2.50 10.22
C PHE A 388 -16.67 -1.23 10.39
N LEU A 389 -16.34 -0.54 9.31
CA LEU A 389 -15.48 0.65 9.34
C LEU A 389 -15.99 1.74 10.28
N MET A 390 -17.28 2.06 10.16
CA MET A 390 -17.94 3.08 10.97
C MET A 390 -18.64 2.46 12.19
N GLY A 391 -19.39 1.38 11.98
CA GLY A 391 -20.19 0.76 13.04
C GLY A 391 -19.38 0.10 14.16
N GLN A 392 -18.11 -0.23 13.94
CA GLN A 392 -17.19 -0.73 14.97
C GLN A 392 -16.15 0.31 15.43
N GLY A 393 -16.29 1.58 15.02
CA GLY A 393 -15.41 2.65 15.44
C GLY A 393 -13.97 2.52 14.94
N VAL A 394 -13.76 1.83 13.81
CA VAL A 394 -12.44 1.70 13.16
C VAL A 394 -12.02 3.05 12.61
N TRP A 395 -12.95 3.79 11.98
CA TRP A 395 -12.71 5.16 11.55
C TRP A 395 -12.77 6.13 12.72
N ARG A 396 -11.84 7.07 12.76
CA ARG A 396 -11.72 8.07 13.82
C ARG A 396 -12.99 8.91 14.00
N GLY A 397 -13.55 8.87 15.20
CA GLY A 397 -14.77 9.61 15.55
C GLY A 397 -16.07 8.90 15.23
N ALA A 398 -16.02 7.76 14.50
CA ALA A 398 -17.23 7.02 14.13
C ALA A 398 -17.96 6.42 15.34
N GLU A 399 -17.27 6.19 16.46
CA GLU A 399 -17.87 5.75 17.72
C GLU A 399 -18.89 6.73 18.32
N LYS A 400 -18.98 7.94 17.77
CA LYS A 400 -19.94 8.98 18.20
C LYS A 400 -21.20 9.02 17.34
N LEU A 401 -21.26 8.23 16.26
CA LEU A 401 -22.34 8.24 15.29
C LEU A 401 -23.33 7.12 15.57
N GLU A 402 -24.62 7.43 15.34
CA GLU A 402 -25.69 6.44 15.29
C GLU A 402 -25.82 5.82 13.89
N ILE A 403 -26.52 4.70 13.76
CA ILE A 403 -26.58 3.89 12.55
C ILE A 403 -27.11 4.63 11.30
N ASP A 404 -27.98 5.62 11.49
CA ASP A 404 -28.57 6.41 10.40
C ASP A 404 -27.93 7.79 10.23
N ASP A 405 -26.90 8.11 11.04
CA ASP A 405 -26.15 9.36 10.89
C ASP A 405 -25.32 9.36 9.62
N THR A 406 -25.20 10.54 9.00
CA THR A 406 -24.34 10.76 7.85
C THR A 406 -22.86 10.84 8.27
N LEU A 407 -21.96 10.58 7.32
CA LEU A 407 -20.52 10.49 7.59
C LEU A 407 -19.79 11.83 7.54
N GLN A 408 -20.49 12.96 7.32
CA GLN A 408 -19.88 14.27 7.08
C GLN A 408 -18.89 14.70 8.17
N ASP A 409 -19.25 14.52 9.44
CA ASP A 409 -18.44 15.00 10.56
C ASP A 409 -17.16 14.19 10.78
N VAL A 410 -17.14 12.93 10.35
CA VAL A 410 -16.00 12.04 10.57
C VAL A 410 -15.09 11.90 9.34
N LEU A 411 -15.66 11.94 8.12
CA LEU A 411 -14.85 11.82 6.89
C LEU A 411 -13.89 13.00 6.68
N ARG A 412 -14.13 14.16 7.29
CA ARG A 412 -13.18 15.28 7.27
C ARG A 412 -11.78 14.93 7.82
N ASN A 413 -11.65 13.87 8.62
CA ASN A 413 -10.37 13.38 9.13
C ASN A 413 -9.57 12.59 8.07
N GLY A 414 -10.18 12.17 6.98
CA GLY A 414 -9.50 11.54 5.86
C GLY A 414 -8.85 12.54 4.91
N SER A 415 -8.06 12.05 3.98
CA SER A 415 -7.39 12.85 2.96
C SER A 415 -8.01 12.70 1.58
N LEU A 416 -7.99 13.78 0.81
CA LEU A 416 -8.28 13.82 -0.62
C LEU A 416 -6.97 14.12 -1.35
N ALA A 417 -6.53 13.26 -2.27
CA ALA A 417 -5.19 13.39 -2.81
C ALA A 417 -5.19 13.77 -4.30
N ILE A 418 -4.36 14.76 -4.63
CA ILE A 418 -4.01 15.14 -6.00
C ILE A 418 -2.70 14.45 -6.34
N GLY A 419 -2.75 13.50 -7.27
CA GLY A 419 -1.61 12.75 -7.74
C GLY A 419 -1.08 13.23 -9.09
N PHE A 420 0.07 12.73 -9.48
CA PHE A 420 0.68 13.03 -10.78
C PHE A 420 1.51 11.85 -11.30
N ILE A 421 1.65 11.79 -12.63
CA ILE A 421 2.42 10.78 -13.36
C ILE A 421 3.36 11.48 -14.34
N GLY A 422 4.54 10.89 -14.60
CA GLY A 422 5.37 11.21 -15.75
C GLY A 422 6.20 12.49 -15.59
N LEU A 423 6.70 12.80 -14.39
CA LEU A 423 7.56 13.97 -14.20
C LEU A 423 8.81 13.94 -15.09
N ALA A 424 9.43 12.77 -15.28
CA ALA A 424 10.61 12.62 -16.11
C ALA A 424 10.34 12.99 -17.57
N GLU A 425 9.26 12.48 -18.15
CA GLU A 425 8.83 12.78 -19.53
C GLU A 425 8.40 14.23 -19.69
N THR A 426 7.75 14.78 -18.66
CA THR A 426 7.39 16.20 -18.60
C THR A 426 8.61 17.10 -18.70
N LEU A 427 9.64 16.81 -17.89
CA LEU A 427 10.88 17.57 -17.89
C LEU A 427 11.64 17.40 -19.20
N THR A 428 11.64 16.21 -19.78
CA THR A 428 12.23 15.97 -21.11
C THR A 428 11.55 16.85 -22.17
N MET A 429 10.23 17.00 -22.14
CA MET A 429 9.49 17.86 -23.06
C MET A 429 9.75 19.35 -22.83
N LEU A 430 9.85 19.79 -21.55
CA LEU A 430 10.05 21.20 -21.20
C LEU A 430 11.51 21.66 -21.28
N MET A 431 12.46 20.79 -20.92
CA MET A 431 13.86 21.14 -20.68
C MET A 431 14.84 20.40 -21.62
N GLY A 432 14.36 19.43 -22.40
CA GLY A 432 15.20 18.55 -23.22
C GLY A 432 15.94 17.45 -22.43
N ALA A 433 15.73 17.36 -21.12
CA ALA A 433 16.35 16.36 -20.23
C ALA A 433 15.50 16.14 -19.00
N HIS A 434 15.47 14.91 -18.47
CA HIS A 434 14.81 14.65 -17.20
C HIS A 434 15.72 14.92 -15.99
N HIS A 435 15.15 14.93 -14.80
CA HIS A 435 15.80 15.30 -13.53
C HIS A 435 16.95 14.38 -13.08
N GLY A 436 17.12 13.21 -13.70
CA GLY A 436 18.32 12.38 -13.52
C GLY A 436 19.50 12.77 -14.43
N GLN A 437 19.28 13.63 -15.43
CA GLN A 437 20.27 14.00 -16.43
C GLN A 437 20.82 15.42 -16.26
N SER A 438 20.04 16.31 -15.62
CA SER A 438 20.37 17.74 -15.52
C SER A 438 19.91 18.31 -14.18
N GLU A 439 20.80 19.10 -13.56
CA GLU A 439 20.50 19.82 -12.32
C GLU A 439 19.38 20.86 -12.52
N ALA A 440 19.38 21.57 -13.65
CA ALA A 440 18.32 22.51 -13.99
C ALA A 440 16.96 21.79 -14.16
N ALA A 441 16.95 20.57 -14.73
CA ALA A 441 15.73 19.78 -14.81
C ALA A 441 15.28 19.27 -13.41
N GLN A 442 16.22 18.94 -12.53
CA GLN A 442 15.90 18.59 -11.14
C GLN A 442 15.25 19.78 -10.39
N GLU A 443 15.79 20.99 -10.52
CA GLU A 443 15.22 22.20 -9.93
C GLU A 443 13.81 22.45 -10.47
N CYS A 444 13.63 22.40 -11.80
CA CYS A 444 12.32 22.55 -12.43
C CYS A 444 11.31 21.48 -11.95
N GLY A 445 11.77 20.22 -11.81
CA GLY A 445 10.93 19.13 -11.28
C GLY A 445 10.48 19.37 -9.84
N LEU A 446 11.38 19.86 -9.00
CA LEU A 446 11.05 20.25 -7.62
C LEU A 446 10.06 21.41 -7.58
N ASP A 447 10.22 22.40 -8.48
CA ASP A 447 9.30 23.54 -8.57
C ASP A 447 7.89 23.10 -9.01
N ILE A 448 7.77 22.21 -9.98
CA ILE A 448 6.49 21.66 -10.42
C ILE A 448 5.78 20.94 -9.25
N VAL A 449 6.48 20.05 -8.55
CA VAL A 449 5.88 19.29 -7.44
C VAL A 449 5.59 20.21 -6.24
N ARG A 450 6.44 21.20 -5.98
CA ARG A 450 6.19 22.24 -4.96
C ARG A 450 4.94 23.04 -5.29
N HIS A 451 4.74 23.43 -6.53
CA HIS A 451 3.54 24.13 -6.97
C HIS A 451 2.25 23.33 -6.72
N ILE A 452 2.26 22.02 -7.02
CA ILE A 452 1.14 21.12 -6.69
C ILE A 452 0.93 21.05 -5.17
N ARG A 453 2.01 20.96 -4.41
CA ARG A 453 1.94 20.89 -2.94
C ARG A 453 1.38 22.18 -2.33
N GLU A 454 1.84 23.33 -2.75
CA GLU A 454 1.36 24.65 -2.30
C GLU A 454 -0.12 24.85 -2.61
N PHE A 455 -0.56 24.44 -3.80
CA PHE A 455 -1.99 24.42 -4.14
C PHE A 455 -2.80 23.56 -3.16
N CYS A 456 -2.31 22.35 -2.83
CA CYS A 456 -2.96 21.47 -1.87
C CYS A 456 -3.02 22.07 -0.46
N ASP A 457 -1.97 22.72 -0.02
CA ASP A 457 -1.90 23.34 1.32
C ASP A 457 -2.88 24.53 1.40
N LEU A 458 -2.92 25.41 0.41
CA LEU A 458 -3.88 26.52 0.34
C LEU A 458 -5.32 26.01 0.31
N ALA A 459 -5.62 25.02 -0.52
CA ALA A 459 -6.95 24.42 -0.56
C ALA A 459 -7.33 23.76 0.79
N SER A 460 -6.36 23.17 1.50
CA SER A 460 -6.62 22.59 2.81
C SER A 460 -6.98 23.64 3.86
N GLU A 461 -6.29 24.77 3.87
CA GLU A 461 -6.55 25.88 4.78
C GLU A 461 -7.93 26.52 4.51
N GLU A 462 -8.25 26.77 3.23
CA GLU A 462 -9.49 27.40 2.81
C GLU A 462 -10.71 26.50 3.08
N LEU A 463 -10.63 25.23 2.70
CA LEU A 463 -11.75 24.29 2.78
C LEU A 463 -11.88 23.58 4.13
N ARG A 464 -10.87 23.66 4.98
CA ARG A 464 -10.77 22.87 6.22
C ARG A 464 -10.94 21.38 5.97
N LEU A 465 -10.26 20.88 4.91
CA LEU A 465 -10.17 19.48 4.52
C LEU A 465 -8.71 19.11 4.28
N ASN A 466 -8.35 17.86 4.42
CA ASN A 466 -6.98 17.41 4.18
C ASN A 466 -6.77 17.15 2.68
N ILE A 467 -6.45 18.18 1.91
CA ILE A 467 -6.05 18.04 0.50
C ILE A 467 -4.53 17.78 0.47
N THR A 468 -4.09 16.75 -0.22
CA THR A 468 -2.68 16.32 -0.16
C THR A 468 -2.09 16.08 -1.55
N CYS A 469 -0.79 16.34 -1.69
CA CYS A 469 -0.01 15.98 -2.88
C CYS A 469 0.46 14.53 -2.77
N LEU A 470 0.17 13.71 -3.79
CA LEU A 470 0.47 12.27 -3.81
C LEU A 470 1.42 11.92 -4.97
N ALA A 471 2.50 11.24 -4.67
CA ALA A 471 3.25 10.51 -5.68
C ALA A 471 2.43 9.28 -6.09
N THR A 472 1.67 9.38 -7.17
CA THR A 472 0.67 8.37 -7.57
C THR A 472 1.27 6.95 -7.69
N PRO A 473 0.63 5.92 -7.10
CA PRO A 473 0.87 4.54 -7.49
C PRO A 473 0.28 4.31 -8.88
N ALA A 474 1.17 4.27 -9.89
CA ALA A 474 0.73 4.33 -11.28
C ALA A 474 0.04 3.05 -11.76
N GLU A 475 0.57 1.90 -11.38
CA GLU A 475 0.08 0.61 -11.88
C GLU A 475 -0.17 0.65 -13.41
N SER A 476 -1.32 0.20 -13.88
CA SER A 476 -1.69 0.24 -15.30
C SER A 476 -1.92 1.66 -15.87
N LEU A 477 -1.98 2.69 -15.01
CA LEU A 477 -2.22 4.07 -15.43
C LEU A 477 -1.11 4.63 -16.31
N SER A 478 0.15 4.30 -16.00
CA SER A 478 1.32 4.68 -16.80
C SER A 478 1.17 4.29 -18.27
N GLY A 479 0.79 3.04 -18.51
CA GLY A 479 0.53 2.53 -19.87
C GLY A 479 -0.71 3.13 -20.53
N ARG A 480 -1.78 3.37 -19.74
CA ARG A 480 -2.99 4.02 -20.25
C ARG A 480 -2.70 5.41 -20.79
N PHE A 481 -1.99 6.24 -20.04
CA PHE A 481 -1.71 7.62 -20.42
C PHE A 481 -0.83 7.69 -21.68
N VAL A 482 0.32 6.98 -21.68
CA VAL A 482 1.22 7.00 -22.84
C VAL A 482 0.56 6.46 -24.10
N LYS A 483 -0.28 5.43 -24.01
CA LYS A 483 -1.02 4.91 -25.15
C LYS A 483 -1.93 5.97 -25.76
N MET A 484 -2.70 6.68 -24.94
CA MET A 484 -3.60 7.72 -25.39
C MET A 484 -2.85 8.91 -26.00
N ASP A 485 -1.69 9.28 -25.41
CA ASP A 485 -0.88 10.37 -25.90
C ASP A 485 -0.17 10.01 -27.22
N LYS A 486 0.33 8.79 -27.33
CA LYS A 486 0.90 8.25 -28.55
C LYS A 486 -0.11 8.17 -29.70
N GLU A 487 -1.36 7.79 -29.41
CA GLU A 487 -2.45 7.79 -30.40
C GLU A 487 -2.82 9.19 -30.87
N MET A 488 -2.69 10.21 -30.01
CA MET A 488 -3.10 11.59 -30.31
C MET A 488 -1.98 12.43 -30.94
N TYR A 489 -0.75 12.30 -30.45
CA TYR A 489 0.39 13.16 -30.84
C TYR A 489 1.50 12.42 -31.59
N GLY A 490 1.37 11.11 -31.73
CA GLY A 490 2.42 10.27 -32.32
C GLY A 490 3.56 9.97 -31.33
N VAL A 491 4.65 9.42 -31.86
CA VAL A 491 5.84 9.10 -31.10
C VAL A 491 6.72 10.34 -30.95
N ILE A 492 6.93 10.78 -29.71
CA ILE A 492 7.83 11.87 -29.33
C ILE A 492 9.00 11.24 -28.57
N GLU A 493 10.24 11.38 -29.08
CA GLU A 493 11.44 10.79 -28.51
C GLU A 493 11.67 11.26 -27.07
N GLY A 494 11.90 10.30 -26.17
CA GLY A 494 12.08 10.54 -24.73
C GLY A 494 10.81 10.88 -23.96
N VAL A 495 9.64 10.95 -24.64
CA VAL A 495 8.35 11.30 -24.02
C VAL A 495 7.34 10.17 -24.24
N THR A 496 6.91 9.91 -25.49
CA THR A 496 5.90 8.88 -25.80
C THR A 496 6.48 7.66 -26.53
N ASP A 497 7.77 7.52 -26.65
CA ASP A 497 8.45 6.45 -27.37
C ASP A 497 8.43 5.10 -26.65
N LYS A 498 8.21 5.10 -25.31
CA LYS A 498 8.05 3.89 -24.49
C LYS A 498 6.58 3.45 -24.42
N ASP A 499 6.34 2.34 -23.74
CA ASP A 499 4.99 1.80 -23.53
C ASP A 499 4.36 2.24 -22.19
N TYR A 500 5.09 3.04 -21.41
CA TYR A 500 4.63 3.59 -20.13
C TYR A 500 5.28 4.94 -19.86
N TYR A 501 4.63 5.79 -19.05
CA TYR A 501 5.23 6.94 -18.41
C TYR A 501 5.87 6.56 -17.09
N THR A 502 6.96 7.23 -16.74
CA THR A 502 7.62 7.02 -15.46
C THR A 502 6.68 7.36 -14.30
N ASN A 503 6.70 6.53 -13.28
CA ASN A 503 5.81 6.65 -12.12
C ASN A 503 6.17 7.90 -11.30
N SER A 504 5.20 8.78 -11.09
CA SER A 504 5.32 10.00 -10.27
C SER A 504 6.62 10.80 -10.50
N PHE A 505 7.46 10.95 -9.47
CA PHE A 505 8.75 11.66 -9.49
C PHE A 505 9.97 10.77 -9.70
N HIS A 506 9.77 9.48 -9.97
CA HIS A 506 10.90 8.56 -10.06
C HIS A 506 11.85 8.90 -11.23
N ILE A 507 13.13 8.58 -11.04
CA ILE A 507 14.08 8.50 -12.15
C ILE A 507 13.69 7.27 -12.99
N PRO A 508 13.66 7.38 -14.35
CA PRO A 508 13.30 6.25 -15.21
C PRO A 508 14.14 5.01 -14.93
N VAL A 509 13.49 3.85 -14.79
CA VAL A 509 14.12 2.57 -14.40
C VAL A 509 15.29 2.19 -15.33
N GLY A 510 15.14 2.41 -16.63
CA GLY A 510 16.20 2.10 -17.61
C GLY A 510 17.33 3.12 -17.69
N PHE A 511 17.31 4.19 -16.89
CA PHE A 511 18.37 5.19 -16.91
C PHE A 511 19.59 4.71 -16.11
N PRO A 512 20.82 4.73 -16.68
CA PRO A 512 22.03 4.28 -16.00
C PRO A 512 22.43 5.30 -14.91
N ILE A 513 22.09 5.01 -13.68
CA ILE A 513 22.36 5.85 -12.50
C ILE A 513 22.77 4.95 -11.32
N THR A 514 23.62 5.43 -10.44
CA THR A 514 23.96 4.72 -9.21
C THR A 514 22.79 4.79 -8.20
N ALA A 515 22.65 3.75 -7.36
CA ALA A 515 21.65 3.75 -6.30
C ALA A 515 21.73 4.99 -5.40
N SER A 516 22.93 5.43 -5.07
CA SER A 516 23.17 6.62 -4.23
C SER A 516 22.72 7.91 -4.92
N GLU A 517 22.99 8.07 -6.21
CA GLU A 517 22.52 9.26 -6.95
C GLU A 517 21.02 9.27 -7.10
N LYS A 518 20.40 8.10 -7.42
CA LYS A 518 18.95 7.98 -7.50
C LYS A 518 18.29 8.38 -6.17
N ILE A 519 18.75 7.82 -5.06
CA ILE A 519 18.24 8.15 -3.72
C ILE A 519 18.37 9.65 -3.43
N ARG A 520 19.54 10.24 -3.70
CA ARG A 520 19.80 11.67 -3.47
C ARG A 520 18.87 12.57 -4.29
N LEU A 521 18.59 12.21 -5.54
CA LEU A 521 17.73 12.99 -6.43
C LEU A 521 16.24 12.83 -6.10
N GLU A 522 15.81 11.65 -5.66
CA GLU A 522 14.40 11.39 -5.31
C GLU A 522 14.02 11.89 -3.90
N ALA A 523 14.97 11.90 -2.95
CA ALA A 523 14.70 12.25 -1.56
C ALA A 523 13.99 13.59 -1.34
N PRO A 524 14.32 14.70 -2.03
CA PRO A 524 13.64 15.99 -1.81
C PRO A 524 12.14 15.97 -2.13
N TYR A 525 11.69 15.09 -3.03
CA TYR A 525 10.28 14.96 -3.40
C TYR A 525 9.43 14.36 -2.27
N HIS A 526 10.03 13.58 -1.36
CA HIS A 526 9.31 12.97 -0.24
C HIS A 526 8.71 14.01 0.70
N ALA A 527 9.42 15.10 0.97
CA ALA A 527 8.91 16.20 1.79
C ALA A 527 7.73 16.94 1.12
N LEU A 528 7.69 16.98 -0.21
CA LEU A 528 6.65 17.65 -0.99
C LEU A 528 5.38 16.80 -1.15
N THR A 529 5.50 15.48 -1.12
CA THR A 529 4.39 14.54 -1.36
C THR A 529 3.80 14.01 -0.04
N ASN A 530 3.12 14.89 0.69
CA ASN A 530 2.58 14.59 2.02
C ASN A 530 1.42 13.57 2.03
N GLY A 531 0.78 13.32 0.90
CA GLY A 531 -0.24 12.29 0.71
C GLY A 531 0.33 10.88 0.52
N GLY A 532 1.61 10.77 0.25
CA GLY A 532 2.31 9.50 0.13
C GLY A 532 3.38 9.48 -0.94
N HIS A 533 4.37 8.64 -0.73
CA HIS A 533 5.56 8.47 -1.57
C HIS A 533 6.26 7.15 -1.24
N ILE A 534 7.11 6.71 -2.16
CA ILE A 534 8.09 5.65 -1.93
C ILE A 534 9.24 5.85 -2.91
N SER A 535 10.46 5.48 -2.54
CA SER A 535 11.57 5.31 -3.48
C SER A 535 11.94 3.85 -3.59
N TYR A 536 12.11 3.39 -4.82
CA TYR A 536 12.59 2.04 -5.15
C TYR A 536 14.03 2.10 -5.62
N VAL A 537 14.85 1.19 -5.12
CA VAL A 537 16.18 0.92 -5.65
C VAL A 537 16.15 -0.48 -6.27
N GLU A 538 16.31 -0.54 -7.58
CA GLU A 538 16.38 -1.79 -8.32
C GLU A 538 17.82 -2.30 -8.31
N ILE A 539 18.03 -3.55 -7.92
CA ILE A 539 19.32 -4.21 -7.93
C ILE A 539 19.24 -5.53 -8.71
N ASP A 540 20.24 -5.77 -9.52
CA ASP A 540 20.39 -7.02 -10.23
C ASP A 540 20.97 -8.11 -9.33
N GLY A 541 20.49 -9.34 -9.51
CA GLY A 541 21.01 -10.52 -8.85
C GLY A 541 20.46 -10.74 -7.45
N ASP A 542 21.19 -11.55 -6.68
CA ASP A 542 20.77 -12.04 -5.36
C ASP A 542 21.40 -11.18 -4.24
N PRO A 543 20.61 -10.30 -3.58
CA PRO A 543 21.15 -9.41 -2.57
C PRO A 543 21.59 -10.13 -1.29
N THR A 544 21.16 -11.37 -1.05
CA THR A 544 21.59 -12.15 0.10
C THR A 544 23.09 -12.45 0.08
N LYS A 545 23.73 -12.37 -1.08
CA LYS A 545 25.16 -12.56 -1.26
C LYS A 545 26.01 -11.36 -0.83
N ASN A 546 25.40 -10.18 -0.67
CA ASN A 546 26.10 -8.97 -0.23
C ASN A 546 25.21 -8.13 0.71
N MET A 547 24.99 -8.62 1.91
CA MET A 547 24.19 -7.94 2.92
C MET A 547 24.77 -6.60 3.36
N ALA A 548 26.09 -6.41 3.26
CA ALA A 548 26.72 -5.13 3.58
C ALA A 548 26.31 -4.02 2.58
N ALA A 549 26.24 -4.35 1.30
CA ALA A 549 25.75 -3.42 0.28
C ALA A 549 24.24 -3.12 0.49
N PHE A 550 23.45 -4.13 0.79
CA PHE A 550 22.03 -3.96 1.09
C PHE A 550 21.81 -3.01 2.30
N GLU A 551 22.51 -3.25 3.39
CA GLU A 551 22.49 -2.37 4.57
C GLU A 551 22.94 -0.95 4.24
N SER A 552 24.00 -0.77 3.44
CA SER A 552 24.49 0.55 3.03
C SER A 552 23.43 1.34 2.27
N ILE A 553 22.66 0.70 1.39
CA ILE A 553 21.55 1.34 0.66
C ILE A 553 20.47 1.83 1.63
N ILE A 554 20.02 0.99 2.57
CA ILE A 554 19.00 1.36 3.56
C ILE A 554 19.49 2.51 4.45
N ARG A 555 20.75 2.47 4.90
CA ARG A 555 21.34 3.55 5.70
C ARG A 555 21.40 4.85 4.93
N TYR A 556 21.80 4.79 3.67
CA TYR A 556 21.86 5.96 2.81
C TYR A 556 20.49 6.56 2.50
N MET A 557 19.43 5.73 2.36
CA MET A 557 18.05 6.22 2.26
C MET A 557 17.68 7.10 3.47
N LYS A 558 18.01 6.64 4.68
CA LYS A 558 17.77 7.43 5.90
C LYS A 558 18.57 8.73 5.91
N GLU A 559 19.85 8.67 5.59
CA GLU A 559 20.74 9.83 5.56
C GLU A 559 20.27 10.91 4.56
N CYS A 560 19.71 10.51 3.44
CA CYS A 560 19.16 11.43 2.44
C CYS A 560 17.77 11.97 2.80
N GLY A 561 17.11 11.45 3.83
CA GLY A 561 15.78 11.90 4.24
C GLY A 561 14.63 11.26 3.47
N ILE A 562 14.83 10.07 2.90
CA ILE A 562 13.73 9.24 2.38
C ILE A 562 12.73 8.94 3.50
N GLY A 563 11.43 9.08 3.25
CA GLY A 563 10.39 8.75 4.21
C GLY A 563 9.97 7.29 4.18
N TYR A 564 9.98 6.69 2.98
CA TYR A 564 9.61 5.31 2.75
C TYR A 564 10.36 4.77 1.53
N GLY A 565 11.00 3.63 1.68
CA GLY A 565 11.85 3.05 0.64
C GLY A 565 11.80 1.53 0.58
N SER A 566 12.11 1.00 -0.59
CA SER A 566 12.17 -0.43 -0.87
C SER A 566 13.36 -0.75 -1.76
N ILE A 567 13.90 -1.95 -1.64
CA ILE A 567 14.89 -2.51 -2.55
C ILE A 567 14.24 -3.64 -3.33
N ASN A 568 14.13 -3.45 -4.65
CA ASN A 568 13.59 -4.45 -5.56
C ASN A 568 14.71 -5.33 -6.12
N HIS A 569 14.43 -6.61 -6.20
CA HIS A 569 15.30 -7.61 -6.82
C HIS A 569 14.48 -8.75 -7.39
N PRO A 570 15.02 -9.55 -8.33
CA PRO A 570 14.29 -10.65 -8.94
C PRO A 570 13.90 -11.73 -7.93
N VAL A 571 12.62 -12.09 -7.89
CA VAL A 571 12.07 -13.15 -7.02
C VAL A 571 11.07 -14.06 -7.72
N ASP A 572 11.06 -14.10 -9.05
CA ASP A 572 10.26 -15.09 -9.76
C ASP A 572 10.69 -16.49 -9.34
N ARG A 573 9.73 -17.40 -9.22
CA ARG A 573 10.01 -18.76 -8.80
C ARG A 573 9.35 -19.78 -9.71
N ASP A 574 10.12 -20.79 -10.09
CA ASP A 574 9.58 -22.02 -10.65
C ASP A 574 9.25 -23.00 -9.51
N PRO A 575 7.96 -23.33 -9.26
CA PRO A 575 7.58 -24.21 -8.16
C PRO A 575 8.03 -25.67 -8.39
N VAL A 576 8.39 -26.05 -9.62
CA VAL A 576 8.80 -27.42 -9.95
C VAL A 576 10.27 -27.66 -9.65
N CYS A 577 11.17 -26.77 -10.11
CA CYS A 577 12.61 -26.94 -9.87
C CYS A 577 13.16 -26.10 -8.72
N GLY A 578 12.34 -25.18 -8.15
CA GLY A 578 12.72 -24.32 -7.06
C GLY A 578 13.60 -23.13 -7.46
N PHE A 579 13.80 -22.88 -8.75
CA PHE A 579 14.57 -21.72 -9.22
C PHE A 579 13.96 -20.42 -8.70
N ASN A 580 14.80 -19.53 -8.25
CA ASN A 580 14.46 -18.16 -7.86
C ASN A 580 15.30 -17.17 -8.65
N GLY A 581 14.68 -16.18 -9.28
CA GLY A 581 15.36 -15.20 -10.13
C GLY A 581 14.41 -14.64 -11.17
N ILE A 582 14.90 -14.12 -12.26
CA ILE A 582 14.09 -13.65 -13.39
C ILE A 582 13.65 -14.85 -14.24
N ILE A 583 12.36 -15.01 -14.41
CA ILE A 583 11.75 -16.01 -15.31
C ILE A 583 10.85 -15.27 -16.29
N ASP A 584 11.24 -15.25 -17.56
CA ASP A 584 10.37 -14.78 -18.64
C ASP A 584 9.34 -15.86 -19.02
N ASP A 585 9.45 -16.44 -20.20
CA ASP A 585 8.56 -17.53 -20.67
C ASP A 585 9.07 -18.92 -20.34
N THR A 586 10.37 -19.03 -20.05
CA THR A 586 11.06 -20.31 -19.85
C THR A 586 11.97 -20.23 -18.64
N CYS A 587 11.84 -21.21 -17.73
CA CYS A 587 12.72 -21.28 -16.57
C CYS A 587 14.18 -21.47 -17.01
N PRO A 588 15.11 -20.57 -16.61
CA PRO A 588 16.51 -20.69 -17.02
C PRO A 588 17.25 -21.87 -16.39
N CYS A 589 16.69 -22.46 -15.33
CA CYS A 589 17.30 -23.61 -14.64
C CYS A 589 16.91 -24.96 -15.29
N CYS A 590 15.64 -25.19 -15.54
CA CYS A 590 15.14 -26.49 -16.02
C CYS A 590 14.57 -26.47 -17.45
N GLY A 591 14.51 -25.31 -18.10
CA GLY A 591 13.99 -25.17 -19.45
C GLY A 591 12.47 -25.34 -19.60
N ARG A 592 11.74 -25.46 -18.50
CA ARG A 592 10.29 -25.62 -18.49
C ARG A 592 9.61 -24.31 -18.93
N ARG A 593 8.54 -24.44 -19.69
CA ARG A 593 7.61 -23.35 -19.97
C ARG A 593 6.40 -23.41 -19.03
N GLU A 594 5.81 -22.26 -18.75
CA GLU A 594 4.64 -22.17 -17.88
C GLU A 594 3.44 -22.93 -18.46
N HIS A 595 2.80 -23.77 -17.64
CA HIS A 595 1.53 -24.42 -17.99
C HIS A 595 0.34 -23.60 -17.47
N ARG A 596 -0.69 -23.42 -18.31
CA ARG A 596 -1.81 -22.48 -18.10
C ARG A 596 -2.70 -22.77 -16.89
N VAL A 597 -2.66 -23.95 -16.33
CA VAL A 597 -3.60 -24.34 -15.27
C VAL A 597 -2.84 -25.13 -14.23
N THR A 598 -2.46 -24.56 -13.10
CA THR A 598 -2.20 -25.32 -11.87
C THR A 598 -1.27 -24.60 -10.87
N SER A 599 -1.03 -25.23 -9.73
CA SER A 599 0.03 -24.99 -8.75
C SER A 599 1.46 -24.92 -9.34
N GLU A 600 1.65 -25.21 -10.61
CA GLU A 600 2.94 -25.22 -11.33
C GLU A 600 3.23 -23.93 -12.09
N ARG A 601 2.39 -22.89 -11.97
CA ARG A 601 2.66 -21.57 -12.56
C ARG A 601 3.91 -20.95 -11.95
N PHE A 602 4.66 -20.23 -12.75
CA PHE A 602 5.71 -19.36 -12.25
C PHE A 602 5.07 -18.30 -11.33
N LYS A 603 5.65 -18.15 -10.15
CA LYS A 603 5.30 -17.06 -9.25
C LYS A 603 6.15 -15.87 -9.65
N ARG A 604 5.51 -14.89 -10.30
CA ARG A 604 6.16 -13.62 -10.71
C ARG A 604 5.79 -12.55 -9.72
N MET A 605 6.80 -11.81 -9.30
CA MET A 605 6.60 -10.70 -8.37
C MET A 605 7.47 -9.51 -8.78
N THR A 606 6.78 -8.44 -9.10
CA THR A 606 7.37 -7.11 -9.20
C THR A 606 6.60 -6.18 -8.28
N ILE A 607 7.30 -5.43 -7.43
CA ILE A 607 6.67 -4.51 -6.49
C ILE A 607 6.88 -3.09 -6.98
N GLY A 608 5.76 -2.43 -7.32
CA GLY A 608 5.68 -0.99 -7.52
C GLY A 608 6.59 -0.43 -8.61
N VAL A 609 7.04 -1.26 -9.48
CA VAL A 609 7.97 -0.85 -10.52
C VAL A 609 7.21 -0.61 -11.81
N ASP A 610 7.65 0.42 -12.52
CA ASP A 610 7.48 0.57 -13.94
C ASP A 610 8.15 -0.56 -14.74
N LEU A 611 8.15 -1.77 -14.25
CA LEU A 611 8.32 -2.96 -15.05
C LEU A 611 6.98 -3.22 -15.74
N ALA A 612 6.50 -2.22 -16.39
CA ALA A 612 5.66 -2.40 -17.53
C ALA A 612 6.53 -2.91 -18.69
N SER A 613 7.09 -4.06 -18.53
CA SER A 613 7.10 -4.97 -19.65
C SER A 613 5.63 -5.20 -19.97
N GLY A 614 5.05 -4.46 -20.89
CA GLY A 614 3.79 -4.62 -21.61
C GLY A 614 2.72 -5.62 -21.17
N THR A 615 2.62 -5.93 -19.87
CA THR A 615 1.73 -6.93 -19.29
C THR A 615 1.33 -6.44 -17.90
N GLY A 616 0.54 -5.38 -17.87
CA GLY A 616 -0.09 -4.88 -16.65
C GLY A 616 -1.44 -4.28 -16.99
#